data_e80a3fbed66ee4fe1adce94b1d7db1c8
#
_entry.id   e80a3fbed66ee4fe1adce94b1d7db1c8
#
_cell.length_a   1.000
_cell.length_b   1.000
_cell.length_c   1.000
_cell.angle_alpha   90.00
_cell.angle_beta   90.00
_cell.angle_gamma   90.00
#
_symmetry.space_group_name_H-M   'P 1'
#
loop_
_entity.id
_entity.type
_entity.pdbx_description
1 polymer ?
#
loop_
_entity_poly.entity_id
_entity_poly.type
_entity_poly.pdbx_seq_one_letter_code
_entity_poly.pdbx_strand_id
1 'polypeptide(L)'
;VEYSGYVNFKTPYSLPDVMAPGDFARVANEYGAALYPATDTGEPYRFYSDEQIAAFDRGENVYDYVGNVFRDVAIENNHELSISGGSEKTKFLFSGSYNNNQGTAKSSSADTYNYRLKVDTEIKSWLKFGANLWGNYSKSQGPRFSQYRGVLIESLIFPNTILPKDEDGNYNNANLTGPQYNPMGHIWEIDTDGYKYTSRIQGYVDVTLLKGLTFRMTQGFTFGDNVSRSTYGRDSYTTVMANGDKTSATATSTHNYSW
;
A
#
# COMPACT_ATOMS: atom_id res chain seq x y z
N VAL A 1 -15.29 27.41 15.63
CA VAL A 1 -14.62 26.11 15.78
C VAL A 1 -15.57 25.06 15.23
N GLU A 2 -15.08 24.22 14.33
CA GLU A 2 -15.84 23.13 13.72
C GLU A 2 -15.00 21.87 13.82
N TYR A 3 -15.67 20.76 14.15
CA TYR A 3 -15.10 19.43 14.15
C TYR A 3 -15.97 18.53 13.28
N SER A 4 -15.34 17.75 12.42
CA SER A 4 -15.97 16.71 11.64
C SER A 4 -15.16 15.42 11.68
N GLY A 5 -15.83 14.29 11.50
CA GLY A 5 -15.15 13.01 11.44
C GLY A 5 -16.06 11.91 10.91
N TYR A 6 -15.44 10.86 10.38
CA TYR A 6 -16.16 9.68 9.92
C TYR A 6 -15.35 8.42 10.16
N VAL A 7 -16.05 7.30 10.17
CA VAL A 7 -15.47 5.95 10.14
C VAL A 7 -16.07 5.21 8.96
N ASN A 8 -15.22 4.67 8.11
CA ASN A 8 -15.61 3.82 6.98
C ASN A 8 -15.19 2.38 7.23
N PHE A 9 -16.08 1.45 6.90
CA PHE A 9 -15.80 0.02 6.85
C PHE A 9 -15.72 -0.39 5.38
N LYS A 10 -14.56 -0.89 4.97
CA LYS A 10 -14.28 -1.27 3.58
C LYS A 10 -14.15 -2.79 3.49
N THR A 11 -14.93 -3.38 2.62
CA THR A 11 -14.83 -4.81 2.30
C THR A 11 -14.37 -4.98 0.85
N PRO A 12 -13.59 -5.99 0.49
CA PRO A 12 -13.36 -6.32 -0.91
C PRO A 12 -14.70 -6.55 -1.61
N TYR A 13 -14.96 -5.86 -2.71
CA TYR A 13 -16.22 -6.01 -3.44
C TYR A 13 -16.38 -7.41 -4.01
N SER A 14 -15.30 -7.93 -4.60
CA SER A 14 -15.20 -9.28 -5.13
C SER A 14 -13.75 -9.70 -5.13
N LEU A 15 -13.47 -10.86 -4.59
CA LEU A 15 -12.18 -11.52 -4.78
C LEU A 15 -12.35 -12.52 -5.92
N PRO A 16 -11.35 -12.66 -6.82
CA PRO A 16 -11.42 -13.65 -7.89
C PRO A 16 -11.53 -15.07 -7.31
N ASP A 17 -12.38 -15.87 -7.93
CA ASP A 17 -12.43 -17.30 -7.63
C ASP A 17 -11.17 -17.99 -8.16
N VAL A 18 -10.60 -18.85 -7.37
CA VAL A 18 -9.47 -19.72 -7.76
C VAL A 18 -9.98 -21.14 -7.95
N MET A 19 -9.24 -21.93 -8.75
CA MET A 19 -9.59 -23.32 -9.00
C MET A 19 -9.66 -24.11 -7.69
N ALA A 20 -10.62 -25.00 -7.57
CA ALA A 20 -10.73 -25.89 -6.42
C ALA A 20 -9.45 -26.76 -6.28
N PRO A 21 -8.96 -27.03 -5.05
CA PRO A 21 -7.67 -27.69 -4.86
C PRO A 21 -7.54 -29.05 -5.56
N GLY A 22 -8.58 -29.87 -5.51
CA GLY A 22 -8.58 -31.17 -6.20
C GLY A 22 -8.56 -31.04 -7.72
N ASP A 23 -9.29 -30.07 -8.30
CA ASP A 23 -9.27 -29.81 -9.73
C ASP A 23 -7.92 -29.26 -10.18
N PHE A 24 -7.32 -28.34 -9.39
CA PHE A 24 -5.96 -27.88 -9.62
C PHE A 24 -4.96 -29.06 -9.67
N ALA A 25 -5.04 -29.99 -8.73
CA ALA A 25 -4.14 -31.14 -8.67
C ALA A 25 -4.31 -32.07 -9.87
N ARG A 26 -5.54 -32.26 -10.39
CA ARG A 26 -5.81 -33.03 -11.61
C ARG A 26 -5.19 -32.34 -12.83
N VAL A 27 -5.41 -31.06 -13.01
CA VAL A 27 -4.82 -30.27 -14.10
C VAL A 27 -3.30 -30.26 -14.02
N ALA A 28 -2.73 -30.14 -12.82
CA ALA A 28 -1.28 -30.23 -12.62
C ALA A 28 -0.72 -31.59 -13.06
N ASN A 29 -1.42 -32.69 -12.77
CA ASN A 29 -1.02 -34.02 -13.23
C ASN A 29 -1.10 -34.16 -14.76
N GLU A 30 -2.14 -33.64 -15.41
CA GLU A 30 -2.24 -33.62 -16.87
C GLU A 30 -1.08 -32.82 -17.50
N TYR A 31 -0.76 -31.67 -16.91
CA TYR A 31 0.38 -30.86 -17.33
C TYR A 31 1.71 -31.59 -17.12
N GLY A 32 1.90 -32.27 -15.98
CA GLY A 32 3.07 -33.07 -15.70
C GLY A 32 3.27 -34.20 -16.71
N ALA A 33 2.21 -34.96 -16.99
CA ALA A 33 2.22 -36.05 -17.97
C ALA A 33 2.54 -35.59 -19.41
N ALA A 34 2.17 -34.33 -19.76
CA ALA A 34 2.44 -33.76 -21.08
C ALA A 34 3.88 -33.23 -21.22
N LEU A 35 4.50 -32.75 -20.15
CA LEU A 35 5.80 -32.06 -20.22
C LEU A 35 6.99 -32.90 -19.77
N TYR A 36 6.77 -33.85 -18.88
CA TYR A 36 7.85 -34.64 -18.31
C TYR A 36 7.84 -36.06 -18.87
N PRO A 37 9.01 -36.70 -19.04
CA PRO A 37 9.08 -38.09 -19.45
C PRO A 37 8.37 -38.97 -18.45
N ALA A 38 7.85 -40.11 -18.94
CA ALA A 38 7.30 -41.15 -18.08
C ALA A 38 8.35 -41.60 -17.04
N THR A 39 7.86 -42.09 -15.90
CA THR A 39 8.70 -42.67 -14.85
C THR A 39 9.44 -43.90 -15.34
N ASP A 40 10.43 -44.38 -14.61
CA ASP A 40 11.17 -45.63 -14.92
C ASP A 40 10.27 -46.87 -15.04
N THR A 41 9.07 -46.79 -14.45
CA THR A 41 8.04 -47.85 -14.57
C THR A 41 7.13 -47.68 -15.78
N GLY A 42 7.33 -46.60 -16.60
CA GLY A 42 6.51 -46.28 -17.77
C GLY A 42 5.20 -45.55 -17.46
N GLU A 43 4.95 -45.21 -16.20
CA GLU A 43 3.76 -44.46 -15.79
C GLU A 43 3.93 -42.97 -16.10
N PRO A 44 2.85 -42.24 -16.45
CA PRO A 44 2.90 -40.79 -16.63
C PRO A 44 3.41 -40.06 -15.40
N TYR A 45 4.18 -38.99 -15.60
CA TYR A 45 4.63 -38.17 -14.50
C TYR A 45 3.45 -37.46 -13.79
N ARG A 46 3.44 -37.53 -12.47
CA ARG A 46 2.38 -36.95 -11.63
C ARG A 46 2.97 -36.13 -10.48
N PHE A 47 2.43 -34.95 -10.28
CA PHE A 47 2.75 -34.13 -9.11
C PHE A 47 2.03 -34.59 -7.84
N TYR A 48 0.82 -35.13 -7.99
CA TYR A 48 -0.06 -35.54 -6.88
C TYR A 48 -0.57 -36.95 -7.06
N SER A 49 -0.61 -37.73 -5.97
CA SER A 49 -1.22 -39.05 -5.94
C SER A 49 -2.76 -38.96 -5.89
N ASP A 50 -3.45 -40.05 -6.19
CA ASP A 50 -4.92 -40.13 -6.10
C ASP A 50 -5.41 -39.91 -4.66
N GLU A 51 -4.64 -40.36 -3.65
CA GLU A 51 -4.94 -40.15 -2.24
C GLU A 51 -4.84 -38.66 -1.84
N GLN A 52 -3.82 -37.98 -2.32
CA GLN A 52 -3.67 -36.52 -2.11
C GLN A 52 -4.83 -35.75 -2.76
N ILE A 53 -5.20 -36.10 -4.01
CA ILE A 53 -6.33 -35.50 -4.70
C ILE A 53 -7.63 -35.70 -3.92
N ALA A 54 -7.87 -36.93 -3.44
CA ALA A 54 -9.04 -37.23 -2.63
C ALA A 54 -9.06 -36.46 -1.29
N ALA A 55 -7.90 -36.23 -0.68
CA ALA A 55 -7.78 -35.38 0.51
C ALA A 55 -8.12 -33.92 0.20
N PHE A 56 -7.61 -33.38 -0.91
CA PHE A 56 -7.93 -32.00 -1.36
C PHE A 56 -9.42 -31.83 -1.67
N ASP A 57 -10.06 -32.83 -2.28
CA ASP A 57 -11.52 -32.80 -2.53
C ASP A 57 -12.34 -32.75 -1.23
N ARG A 58 -11.80 -33.29 -0.12
CA ARG A 58 -12.40 -33.20 1.22
C ARG A 58 -12.02 -31.91 1.97
N GLY A 59 -11.20 -31.04 1.39
CA GLY A 59 -10.70 -29.82 2.03
C GLY A 59 -9.55 -30.06 3.04
N GLU A 60 -8.89 -31.21 2.96
CA GLU A 60 -7.74 -31.56 3.82
C GLU A 60 -6.44 -31.08 3.17
N ASN A 61 -5.50 -30.58 3.98
CA ASN A 61 -4.19 -30.10 3.52
C ASN A 61 -4.26 -29.02 2.43
N VAL A 62 -5.23 -28.12 2.55
CA VAL A 62 -5.44 -27.01 1.63
C VAL A 62 -5.38 -25.66 2.37
N TYR A 63 -5.06 -24.59 1.64
CA TYR A 63 -4.98 -23.25 2.21
C TYR A 63 -5.57 -22.19 1.27
N ASP A 64 -6.45 -21.35 1.80
CA ASP A 64 -7.03 -20.25 1.06
C ASP A 64 -6.10 -19.04 1.10
N TYR A 65 -5.24 -18.90 0.11
CA TYR A 65 -4.31 -17.80 -0.01
C TYR A 65 -5.01 -16.47 -0.25
N VAL A 66 -6.03 -16.44 -1.10
CA VAL A 66 -6.77 -15.21 -1.44
C VAL A 66 -7.47 -14.66 -0.20
N GLY A 67 -8.26 -15.47 0.48
CA GLY A 67 -8.95 -15.06 1.71
C GLY A 67 -8.01 -14.69 2.85
N ASN A 68 -6.82 -15.31 2.92
CA ASN A 68 -5.85 -15.01 3.95
C ASN A 68 -4.96 -13.80 3.66
N VAL A 69 -4.84 -13.39 2.40
CA VAL A 69 -4.12 -12.17 2.00
C VAL A 69 -4.96 -10.92 2.32
N PHE A 70 -6.27 -11.01 2.20
CA PHE A 70 -7.16 -9.87 2.40
C PHE A 70 -7.81 -9.86 3.80
N ARG A 71 -8.21 -8.67 4.22
CA ARG A 71 -9.08 -8.47 5.39
C ARG A 71 -10.53 -8.56 4.93
N ASP A 72 -11.36 -9.19 5.73
CA ASP A 72 -12.81 -9.15 5.53
C ASP A 72 -13.33 -7.71 5.63
N VAL A 73 -12.79 -6.97 6.60
CA VAL A 73 -13.10 -5.56 6.82
C VAL A 73 -11.82 -4.78 7.11
N ALA A 74 -11.59 -3.72 6.35
CA ALA A 74 -10.57 -2.71 6.62
C ALA A 74 -11.24 -1.43 7.11
N ILE A 75 -10.66 -0.81 8.13
CA ILE A 75 -11.23 0.39 8.77
C ILE A 75 -10.46 1.61 8.31
N GLU A 76 -11.22 2.65 7.98
CA GLU A 76 -10.69 3.99 7.77
C GLU A 76 -11.39 4.96 8.72
N ASN A 77 -10.63 5.81 9.38
CA ASN A 77 -11.17 6.89 10.18
C ASN A 77 -10.54 8.23 9.81
N ASN A 78 -11.35 9.27 9.89
CA ASN A 78 -10.93 10.63 9.62
C ASN A 78 -11.43 11.56 10.72
N HIS A 79 -10.58 12.50 11.10
CA HIS A 79 -10.86 13.56 12.06
C HIS A 79 -10.37 14.89 11.50
N GLU A 80 -11.21 15.89 11.50
CA GLU A 80 -10.87 17.23 11.04
C GLU A 80 -11.31 18.27 12.08
N LEU A 81 -10.43 19.19 12.38
CA LEU A 81 -10.68 20.36 13.23
C LEU A 81 -10.39 21.62 12.43
N SER A 82 -11.34 22.55 12.42
CA SER A 82 -11.21 23.85 11.79
C SER A 82 -11.54 24.96 12.79
N ILE A 83 -10.70 25.98 12.81
CA ILE A 83 -10.85 27.17 13.64
C ILE A 83 -10.72 28.38 12.73
N SER A 84 -11.75 29.19 12.67
CA SER A 84 -11.71 30.45 11.93
C SER A 84 -12.22 31.60 12.78
N GLY A 85 -11.73 32.76 12.49
CA GLY A 85 -12.11 33.97 13.23
C GLY A 85 -11.47 35.23 12.63
N GLY A 86 -11.65 36.31 13.33
CA GLY A 86 -11.01 37.58 12.93
C GLY A 86 -11.81 38.80 13.34
N SER A 87 -11.35 39.93 12.83
CA SER A 87 -11.97 41.23 12.93
C SER A 87 -12.35 41.76 11.53
N GLU A 88 -12.81 42.98 11.44
CA GLU A 88 -13.03 43.63 10.15
C GLU A 88 -11.76 43.71 9.29
N LYS A 89 -10.59 43.82 9.93
CA LYS A 89 -9.30 44.02 9.26
C LYS A 89 -8.49 42.74 9.10
N THR A 90 -8.69 41.75 9.98
CA THR A 90 -7.89 40.53 9.97
C THR A 90 -8.79 39.34 10.03
N LYS A 91 -8.58 38.37 9.15
CA LYS A 91 -9.25 37.07 9.13
C LYS A 91 -8.22 35.96 9.16
N PHE A 92 -8.52 34.92 9.88
CA PHE A 92 -7.67 33.72 9.89
C PHE A 92 -8.50 32.45 9.80
N LEU A 93 -7.86 31.44 9.29
CA LEU A 93 -8.34 30.06 9.26
C LEU A 93 -7.17 29.15 9.63
N PHE A 94 -7.38 28.30 10.58
CA PHE A 94 -6.53 27.14 10.85
C PHE A 94 -7.38 25.88 10.66
N SER A 95 -6.88 24.89 9.92
CA SER A 95 -7.46 23.55 9.89
C SER A 95 -6.37 22.48 9.96
N GLY A 96 -6.72 21.39 10.59
CA GLY A 96 -5.91 20.19 10.66
C GLY A 96 -6.77 18.94 10.51
N SER A 97 -6.29 17.95 9.78
CA SER A 97 -6.96 16.65 9.69
C SER A 97 -5.99 15.50 9.88
N TYR A 98 -6.51 14.43 10.41
CA TYR A 98 -5.86 13.13 10.54
C TYR A 98 -6.75 12.08 9.87
N ASN A 99 -6.17 11.28 8.99
CA ASN A 99 -6.80 10.13 8.39
C ASN A 99 -5.93 8.90 8.62
N ASN A 100 -6.50 7.87 9.25
CA ASN A 100 -5.92 6.54 9.33
C ASN A 100 -6.69 5.62 8.40
N ASN A 101 -6.00 5.00 7.48
CA ASN A 101 -6.58 4.19 6.44
C ASN A 101 -5.93 2.80 6.42
N GLN A 102 -6.63 1.79 6.91
CA GLN A 102 -6.22 0.41 6.70
C GLN A 102 -6.51 0.00 5.25
N GLY A 103 -5.52 -0.61 4.60
CA GLY A 103 -5.72 -1.24 3.30
C GLY A 103 -6.49 -2.56 3.42
N THR A 104 -7.13 -2.99 2.35
CA THR A 104 -7.80 -4.31 2.30
C THR A 104 -6.82 -5.46 2.33
N ALA A 105 -5.62 -5.32 1.78
CA ALA A 105 -4.56 -6.30 2.01
C ALA A 105 -4.04 -6.22 3.45
N LYS A 106 -3.78 -7.37 4.07
CA LYS A 106 -3.18 -7.45 5.41
C LYS A 106 -1.81 -6.76 5.41
N SER A 107 -1.36 -6.30 6.57
CA SER A 107 -0.14 -5.49 6.80
C SER A 107 -0.08 -4.13 6.10
N SER A 108 -1.09 -3.73 5.30
CA SER A 108 -1.11 -2.42 4.65
C SER A 108 -1.88 -1.37 5.45
N SER A 109 -1.31 -0.17 5.54
CA SER A 109 -1.94 1.00 6.17
C SER A 109 -1.32 2.30 5.69
N ALA A 110 -2.06 3.40 5.85
CA ALA A 110 -1.55 4.75 5.64
C ALA A 110 -2.12 5.70 6.69
N ASP A 111 -1.25 6.52 7.27
CA ASP A 111 -1.60 7.63 8.13
C ASP A 111 -1.33 8.94 7.40
N THR A 112 -2.32 9.81 7.33
CA THR A 112 -2.19 11.10 6.63
C THR A 112 -2.60 12.24 7.56
N TYR A 113 -1.73 13.23 7.64
CA TYR A 113 -1.93 14.48 8.39
C TYR A 113 -1.93 15.63 7.41
N ASN A 114 -2.96 16.47 7.45
CA ASN A 114 -3.01 17.70 6.70
C ASN A 114 -3.12 18.87 7.66
N TYR A 115 -2.53 19.98 7.26
CA TYR A 115 -2.68 21.23 7.99
C TYR A 115 -2.77 22.40 7.02
N ARG A 116 -3.51 23.43 7.44
CA ARG A 116 -3.64 24.67 6.72
C ARG A 116 -3.73 25.83 7.69
N LEU A 117 -2.97 26.88 7.42
CA LEU A 117 -3.06 28.16 8.08
C LEU A 117 -3.22 29.23 7.00
N LYS A 118 -4.26 30.04 7.12
CA LYS A 118 -4.50 31.18 6.25
C LYS A 118 -4.71 32.44 7.11
N VAL A 119 -4.06 33.52 6.73
CA VAL A 119 -4.24 34.82 7.34
C VAL A 119 -4.36 35.86 6.22
N ASP A 120 -5.36 36.70 6.30
CA ASP A 120 -5.55 37.89 5.46
C ASP A 120 -5.73 39.07 6.37
N THR A 121 -4.95 40.14 6.17
CA THR A 121 -5.01 41.34 7.01
C THR A 121 -4.89 42.62 6.22
N GLU A 122 -5.68 43.62 6.58
CA GLU A 122 -5.58 45.01 6.12
C GLU A 122 -4.76 45.80 7.12
N ILE A 123 -3.48 45.99 6.80
CA ILE A 123 -2.54 46.76 7.66
C ILE A 123 -2.88 48.28 7.61
N LYS A 124 -3.21 48.75 6.43
CA LYS A 124 -3.67 50.11 6.13
C LYS A 124 -4.72 50.06 5.03
N SER A 125 -5.53 51.10 4.86
CA SER A 125 -6.54 51.16 3.80
C SER A 125 -5.97 50.95 2.37
N TRP A 126 -4.67 51.25 2.21
CA TRP A 126 -3.94 51.09 0.95
C TRP A 126 -3.02 49.84 0.93
N LEU A 127 -2.86 49.08 2.06
CA LEU A 127 -1.91 47.99 2.20
C LEU A 127 -2.59 46.77 2.81
N LYS A 128 -2.70 45.66 2.04
CA LYS A 128 -3.15 44.38 2.51
C LYS A 128 -2.06 43.34 2.36
N PHE A 129 -2.06 42.37 3.27
CA PHE A 129 -1.15 41.26 3.30
C PHE A 129 -1.97 39.97 3.50
N GLY A 130 -1.57 38.92 2.82
CA GLY A 130 -2.11 37.57 3.07
C GLY A 130 -1.02 36.55 3.00
N ALA A 131 -1.20 35.50 3.81
CA ALA A 131 -0.36 34.34 3.82
C ALA A 131 -1.23 33.05 3.89
N ASN A 132 -0.82 32.05 3.16
CA ASN A 132 -1.44 30.71 3.17
C ASN A 132 -0.32 29.69 3.26
N LEU A 133 -0.30 28.93 4.34
CA LEU A 133 0.57 27.80 4.56
C LEU A 133 -0.32 26.56 4.55
N TRP A 134 0.04 25.55 3.77
CA TRP A 134 -0.57 24.25 3.86
C TRP A 134 0.46 23.14 3.69
N GLY A 135 0.20 21.99 4.23
CA GLY A 135 1.06 20.85 4.08
C GLY A 135 0.35 19.54 4.34
N ASN A 136 1.02 18.51 3.87
CA ASN A 136 0.60 17.12 4.01
C ASN A 136 1.80 16.30 4.49
N TYR A 137 1.58 15.48 5.49
CA TYR A 137 2.49 14.40 5.89
C TYR A 137 1.73 13.09 5.78
N SER A 138 2.27 12.14 5.02
CA SER A 138 1.71 10.81 4.89
C SER A 138 2.79 9.77 5.20
N LYS A 139 2.46 8.85 6.09
CA LYS A 139 3.25 7.64 6.35
C LYS A 139 2.45 6.45 5.86
N SER A 140 3.08 5.58 5.08
CA SER A 140 2.46 4.35 4.58
C SER A 140 3.36 3.15 4.80
N GLN A 141 2.74 2.00 4.98
CA GLN A 141 3.41 0.71 5.03
C GLN A 141 2.55 -0.33 4.34
N GLY A 142 3.18 -1.39 3.86
CA GLY A 142 2.46 -2.51 3.27
C GLY A 142 3.35 -3.48 2.52
N PRO A 143 2.79 -4.61 2.11
CA PRO A 143 3.48 -5.55 1.27
C PRO A 143 3.73 -4.95 -0.11
N ARG A 144 4.70 -5.48 -0.82
CA ARG A 144 4.98 -5.04 -2.19
C ARG A 144 3.80 -5.39 -3.12
N PHE A 145 3.25 -4.38 -3.77
CA PHE A 145 2.33 -4.54 -4.89
C PHE A 145 3.09 -4.34 -6.20
N SER A 146 3.10 -5.37 -7.05
CA SER A 146 3.76 -5.35 -8.35
C SER A 146 2.86 -6.04 -9.36
N GLN A 147 2.89 -5.59 -10.62
CA GLN A 147 2.15 -6.22 -11.72
C GLN A 147 2.57 -7.67 -11.99
N TYR A 148 3.83 -8.01 -11.67
CA TYR A 148 4.41 -9.30 -12.03
C TYR A 148 4.66 -10.23 -10.85
N ARG A 149 4.87 -9.69 -9.66
CA ARG A 149 5.28 -10.43 -8.46
C ARG A 149 4.80 -9.73 -7.19
N GLY A 150 3.55 -9.29 -7.15
CA GLY A 150 2.94 -8.69 -5.97
C GLY A 150 2.07 -9.68 -5.23
N VAL A 151 1.80 -9.40 -3.97
CA VAL A 151 1.00 -10.25 -3.10
C VAL A 151 -0.36 -10.67 -3.69
N LEU A 152 -1.00 -9.77 -4.44
CA LEU A 152 -2.27 -10.07 -5.11
C LEU A 152 -2.10 -11.16 -6.19
N ILE A 153 -1.15 -11.00 -7.09
CA ILE A 153 -0.92 -11.96 -8.17
C ILE A 153 -0.47 -13.29 -7.60
N GLU A 154 0.48 -13.29 -6.66
CA GLU A 154 0.94 -14.54 -6.04
C GLU A 154 -0.19 -15.27 -5.31
N SER A 155 -1.11 -14.56 -4.64
CA SER A 155 -2.24 -15.23 -3.98
C SER A 155 -3.23 -15.91 -4.94
N LEU A 156 -3.29 -15.44 -6.20
CA LEU A 156 -4.16 -16.03 -7.22
C LEU A 156 -3.52 -17.22 -7.95
N ILE A 157 -2.19 -17.21 -8.08
CA ILE A 157 -1.47 -18.24 -8.85
C ILE A 157 -0.78 -19.29 -7.99
N PHE A 158 -0.60 -19.02 -6.70
CA PHE A 158 0.05 -19.97 -5.81
C PHE A 158 -0.89 -21.14 -5.50
N PRO A 159 -0.39 -22.39 -5.60
CA PRO A 159 -1.23 -23.57 -5.40
C PRO A 159 -1.80 -23.66 -4.00
N ASN A 160 -3.11 -23.68 -3.88
CA ASN A 160 -3.80 -23.86 -2.60
C ASN A 160 -3.73 -25.30 -2.04
N THR A 161 -3.09 -26.21 -2.76
CA THR A 161 -2.68 -27.56 -2.34
C THR A 161 -1.36 -27.58 -1.56
N ILE A 162 -0.70 -26.41 -1.39
CA ILE A 162 0.55 -26.28 -0.65
C ILE A 162 0.26 -25.48 0.61
N LEU A 163 0.60 -26.00 1.77
CA LEU A 163 0.46 -25.28 3.04
C LEU A 163 1.47 -24.11 3.12
N PRO A 164 1.16 -23.02 3.82
CA PRO A 164 2.02 -21.86 3.85
C PRO A 164 3.39 -22.10 4.46
N LYS A 165 3.51 -23.04 5.41
CA LYS A 165 4.76 -23.36 6.09
C LYS A 165 4.97 -24.85 6.19
N ASP A 166 6.23 -25.26 6.21
CA ASP A 166 6.68 -26.60 6.54
C ASP A 166 6.71 -26.85 8.07
N GLU A 167 7.12 -28.05 8.48
CA GLU A 167 7.21 -28.45 9.89
C GLU A 167 8.28 -27.63 10.66
N ASP A 168 9.29 -27.12 9.97
CA ASP A 168 10.35 -26.27 10.54
C ASP A 168 9.97 -24.80 10.62
N GLY A 169 8.78 -24.43 10.09
CA GLY A 169 8.25 -23.05 10.08
C GLY A 169 8.73 -22.18 8.94
N ASN A 170 9.44 -22.72 7.95
CA ASN A 170 9.85 -22.00 6.76
C ASN A 170 8.67 -21.89 5.78
N TYR A 171 8.63 -20.82 4.96
CA TYR A 171 7.60 -20.68 3.94
C TYR A 171 7.84 -21.65 2.79
N ASN A 172 6.81 -22.43 2.46
CA ASN A 172 6.81 -23.29 1.29
C ASN A 172 6.72 -22.49 0.02
N ASN A 173 7.57 -22.77 -0.95
CA ASN A 173 7.49 -22.25 -2.31
C ASN A 173 7.06 -23.35 -3.26
N ALA A 174 6.51 -22.98 -4.42
CA ALA A 174 6.09 -23.93 -5.44
C ALA A 174 6.91 -23.76 -6.71
N ASN A 175 7.07 -24.85 -7.45
CA ASN A 175 7.76 -24.89 -8.74
C ASN A 175 7.10 -25.88 -9.71
N LEU A 176 5.79 -25.75 -9.89
CA LEU A 176 5.04 -26.63 -10.79
C LEU A 176 5.15 -26.21 -12.25
N THR A 177 5.02 -24.91 -12.50
CA THR A 177 5.07 -24.29 -13.84
C THR A 177 6.14 -23.20 -13.92
N GLY A 178 7.13 -23.26 -13.06
CA GLY A 178 8.12 -22.23 -12.79
C GLY A 178 8.04 -21.75 -11.34
N PRO A 179 9.00 -20.96 -10.89
CA PRO A 179 9.07 -20.50 -9.50
C PRO A 179 7.83 -19.69 -9.09
N GLN A 180 7.09 -20.15 -8.11
CA GLN A 180 5.94 -19.49 -7.51
C GLN A 180 6.23 -19.25 -6.03
N TYR A 181 6.00 -18.05 -5.56
CA TYR A 181 6.38 -17.60 -4.23
C TYR A 181 5.19 -17.50 -3.32
N ASN A 182 5.41 -17.93 -2.09
CA ASN A 182 4.38 -17.95 -1.08
C ASN A 182 3.85 -16.54 -0.79
N PRO A 183 2.57 -16.24 -1.04
CA PRO A 183 2.00 -14.92 -0.79
C PRO A 183 2.01 -14.54 0.68
N MET A 184 2.00 -15.52 1.61
CA MET A 184 2.12 -15.25 3.04
C MET A 184 3.52 -14.75 3.40
N GLY A 185 4.56 -15.26 2.73
CA GLY A 185 5.91 -14.71 2.82
C GLY A 185 5.98 -13.28 2.31
N HIS A 186 5.28 -12.94 1.23
CA HIS A 186 5.20 -11.57 0.73
C HIS A 186 4.56 -10.58 1.72
N ILE A 187 3.55 -11.01 2.49
CA ILE A 187 2.88 -10.15 3.47
C ILE A 187 3.77 -9.90 4.69
N TRP A 188 4.51 -10.90 5.14
CA TRP A 188 5.20 -10.85 6.42
C TRP A 188 6.71 -10.64 6.32
N GLU A 189 7.32 -11.03 5.18
CA GLU A 189 8.77 -10.96 4.96
C GLU A 189 9.20 -9.80 4.06
N ILE A 190 8.26 -9.14 3.37
CA ILE A 190 8.55 -7.94 2.58
C ILE A 190 7.75 -6.78 3.17
N ASP A 191 8.45 -5.85 3.78
CA ASP A 191 7.86 -4.61 4.28
C ASP A 191 8.36 -3.43 3.45
N THR A 192 7.43 -2.68 2.92
CA THR A 192 7.71 -1.39 2.29
C THR A 192 7.05 -0.31 3.12
N ASP A 193 7.86 0.51 3.75
CA ASP A 193 7.42 1.67 4.51
C ASP A 193 8.00 2.96 3.93
N GLY A 194 7.32 4.03 4.17
CA GLY A 194 7.79 5.33 3.72
C GLY A 194 6.97 6.47 4.26
N TYR A 195 7.53 7.66 4.09
CA TYR A 195 6.78 8.87 4.34
C TYR A 195 6.94 9.86 3.19
N LYS A 196 5.92 10.63 2.98
CA LYS A 196 5.92 11.77 2.06
C LYS A 196 5.50 13.01 2.83
N TYR A 197 6.31 14.05 2.73
CA TYR A 197 6.00 15.35 3.27
C TYR A 197 5.96 16.37 2.14
N THR A 198 4.97 17.23 2.14
CA THR A 198 4.89 18.37 1.23
C THR A 198 4.37 19.56 2.00
N SER A 199 5.04 20.68 1.86
CA SER A 199 4.57 21.96 2.44
C SER A 199 4.67 23.06 1.41
N ARG A 200 3.70 23.95 1.40
CA ARG A 200 3.67 25.14 0.55
C ARG A 200 3.30 26.34 1.38
N ILE A 201 4.12 27.37 1.26
CA ILE A 201 3.82 28.70 1.77
C ILE A 201 3.62 29.63 0.58
N GLN A 202 2.59 30.45 0.63
CA GLN A 202 2.31 31.50 -0.36
C GLN A 202 1.90 32.75 0.37
N GLY A 203 2.57 33.85 0.03
CA GLY A 203 2.22 35.17 0.52
C GLY A 203 1.84 36.10 -0.62
N TYR A 204 1.03 37.10 -0.32
CA TYR A 204 0.76 38.18 -1.23
C TYR A 204 0.75 39.54 -0.49
N VAL A 205 1.07 40.59 -1.23
CA VAL A 205 0.95 41.98 -0.80
C VAL A 205 0.14 42.74 -1.85
N ASP A 206 -0.89 43.40 -1.41
CA ASP A 206 -1.67 44.36 -2.24
C ASP A 206 -1.37 45.77 -1.82
N VAL A 207 -0.99 46.59 -2.78
CA VAL A 207 -0.75 48.03 -2.59
C VAL A 207 -1.73 48.78 -3.50
N THR A 208 -2.68 49.50 -2.91
CA THR A 208 -3.57 50.38 -3.64
C THR A 208 -2.84 51.72 -3.88
N LEU A 209 -2.41 51.94 -5.12
CA LEU A 209 -1.63 53.09 -5.52
C LEU A 209 -2.52 54.34 -5.71
N LEU A 210 -3.69 54.11 -6.33
CA LEU A 210 -4.68 55.14 -6.59
C LEU A 210 -6.08 54.50 -6.53
N LYS A 211 -7.15 55.32 -6.48
CA LYS A 211 -8.52 54.81 -6.56
C LYS A 211 -8.72 54.01 -7.86
N GLY A 212 -9.02 52.75 -7.73
CA GLY A 212 -9.21 51.82 -8.87
C GLY A 212 -7.93 51.18 -9.40
N LEU A 213 -6.75 51.47 -8.83
CA LEU A 213 -5.48 50.82 -9.23
C LEU A 213 -4.81 50.15 -8.03
N THR A 214 -4.74 48.83 -8.08
CA THR A 214 -4.06 48.01 -7.05
C THR A 214 -2.96 47.18 -7.71
N PHE A 215 -1.77 47.26 -7.13
CA PHE A 215 -0.67 46.35 -7.48
C PHE A 215 -0.67 45.15 -6.52
N ARG A 216 -0.62 43.94 -7.07
CA ARG A 216 -0.47 42.70 -6.29
C ARG A 216 0.84 42.05 -6.63
N MET A 217 1.61 41.71 -5.60
CA MET A 217 2.74 40.81 -5.68
C MET A 217 2.41 39.51 -4.94
N THR A 218 2.63 38.37 -5.58
CA THR A 218 2.44 37.05 -4.96
C THR A 218 3.73 36.25 -5.08
N GLN A 219 4.15 35.64 -3.97
CA GLN A 219 5.31 34.75 -3.92
C GLN A 219 4.91 33.47 -3.26
N GLY A 220 5.34 32.34 -3.83
CA GLY A 220 5.10 31.01 -3.28
C GLY A 220 6.39 30.20 -3.25
N PHE A 221 6.47 29.34 -2.26
CA PHE A 221 7.55 28.36 -2.12
C PHE A 221 6.94 27.02 -1.72
N THR A 222 7.36 25.96 -2.41
CA THR A 222 6.96 24.58 -2.11
C THR A 222 8.20 23.77 -1.84
N PHE A 223 8.18 22.96 -0.80
CA PHE A 223 9.17 21.95 -0.60
C PHE A 223 8.50 20.61 -0.28
N GLY A 224 9.14 19.53 -0.68
CA GLY A 224 8.67 18.17 -0.43
C GLY A 224 9.82 17.23 -0.19
N ASP A 225 9.56 16.26 0.65
CA ASP A 225 10.45 15.17 0.98
C ASP A 225 9.71 13.85 0.84
N ASN A 226 10.34 12.87 0.22
CA ASN A 226 9.78 11.54 0.04
C ASN A 226 10.86 10.50 0.36
N VAL A 227 10.58 9.68 1.34
CA VAL A 227 11.46 8.58 1.73
C VAL A 227 10.67 7.28 1.57
N SER A 228 11.25 6.34 0.88
CA SER A 228 10.74 4.97 0.73
C SER A 228 11.82 3.99 1.19
N ARG A 229 11.43 3.04 2.00
CA ARG A 229 12.28 1.94 2.47
C ARG A 229 11.60 0.63 2.13
N SER A 230 12.41 -0.33 1.70
CA SER A 230 11.95 -1.70 1.48
C SER A 230 12.92 -2.64 2.18
N THR A 231 12.38 -3.51 3.02
CA THR A 231 13.12 -4.57 3.70
C THR A 231 12.64 -5.92 3.17
N TYR A 232 13.56 -6.83 3.03
CA TYR A 232 13.31 -8.18 2.52
C TYR A 232 13.84 -9.17 3.55
N GLY A 233 12.92 -9.90 4.17
CA GLY A 233 13.25 -10.93 5.15
C GLY A 233 13.92 -12.13 4.49
N ARG A 234 14.41 -13.06 5.32
CA ARG A 234 15.16 -14.23 4.87
C ARG A 234 14.40 -15.09 3.89
N ASP A 235 13.11 -15.32 4.14
CA ASP A 235 12.27 -16.22 3.38
C ASP A 235 11.49 -15.51 2.25
N SER A 236 11.82 -14.22 2.00
CA SER A 236 11.24 -13.50 0.88
C SER A 236 11.81 -14.01 -0.45
N TYR A 237 10.99 -13.95 -1.50
CA TYR A 237 11.42 -14.26 -2.85
C TYR A 237 12.71 -13.57 -3.26
N THR A 238 12.80 -12.27 -2.98
CA THR A 238 13.96 -11.46 -3.37
C THR A 238 15.23 -11.97 -2.69
N THR A 239 15.13 -12.43 -1.44
CA THR A 239 16.26 -12.98 -0.70
C THR A 239 16.68 -14.32 -1.27
N VAL A 240 15.73 -15.25 -1.40
CA VAL A 240 16.02 -16.65 -1.78
C VAL A 240 16.54 -16.75 -3.21
N MET A 241 15.93 -16.00 -4.14
CA MET A 241 16.21 -16.18 -5.59
C MET A 241 17.14 -15.13 -6.17
N ALA A 242 17.15 -13.91 -5.66
CA ALA A 242 17.92 -12.83 -6.26
C ALA A 242 19.19 -12.48 -5.47
N ASN A 243 19.19 -12.67 -4.16
CA ASN A 243 20.27 -12.23 -3.28
C ASN A 243 21.12 -13.39 -2.69
N GLY A 244 20.90 -14.64 -3.13
CA GLY A 244 21.63 -15.79 -2.62
C GLY A 244 21.50 -15.93 -1.10
N ASP A 245 20.25 -15.96 -0.60
CA ASP A 245 19.88 -16.11 0.81
C ASP A 245 20.34 -14.97 1.76
N LYS A 246 20.58 -13.78 1.21
CA LYS A 246 20.95 -12.61 2.01
C LYS A 246 19.78 -11.66 2.15
N THR A 247 19.39 -11.36 3.38
CA THR A 247 18.45 -10.26 3.68
C THR A 247 18.97 -8.95 3.12
N SER A 248 18.09 -8.09 2.66
CA SER A 248 18.46 -6.79 2.13
C SER A 248 17.48 -5.70 2.54
N ALA A 249 17.98 -4.48 2.59
CA ALA A 249 17.17 -3.29 2.78
C ALA A 249 17.62 -2.21 1.80
N THR A 250 16.65 -1.51 1.21
CA THR A 250 16.90 -0.35 0.36
C THR A 250 16.17 0.85 0.92
N ALA A 251 16.82 2.03 0.85
CA ALA A 251 16.18 3.29 1.20
C ALA A 251 16.44 4.31 0.09
N THR A 252 15.39 4.99 -0.33
CA THR A 252 15.46 6.07 -1.31
C THR A 252 14.90 7.33 -0.70
N SER A 253 15.63 8.45 -0.82
CA SER A 253 15.17 9.76 -0.39
C SER A 253 15.19 10.72 -1.59
N THR A 254 14.12 11.48 -1.75
CA THR A 254 13.98 12.49 -2.81
C THR A 254 13.49 13.78 -2.23
N HIS A 255 14.22 14.87 -2.53
CA HIS A 255 13.92 16.21 -2.07
C HIS A 255 13.50 17.08 -3.28
N ASN A 256 12.40 17.81 -3.14
CA ASN A 256 11.84 18.65 -4.20
C ASN A 256 11.62 20.06 -3.68
N TYR A 257 12.09 21.05 -4.44
CA TYR A 257 11.93 22.47 -4.16
C TYR A 257 11.41 23.19 -5.39
N SER A 258 10.47 24.13 -5.21
CA SER A 258 10.00 25.02 -6.27
C SER A 258 9.57 26.37 -5.69
N TRP A 259 9.74 27.45 -6.45
CA TRP A 259 9.36 28.83 -6.13
C TRP A 259 8.62 29.48 -7.30
#